data_2bdc1a314016f956c05c8b84aaa2c038
#
_entry.id   2bdc1a314016f956c05c8b84aaa2c038
#
_cell.length_a   1.000
_cell.length_b   1.000
_cell.length_c   1.000
_cell.angle_alpha   90.00
_cell.angle_beta   90.00
_cell.angle_gamma   90.00
#
_symmetry.space_group_name_H-M   'P 1'
#
loop_
_entity.id
_entity.type
_entity.pdbx_description
1 polymer ?
#
loop_
_entity_poly.entity_id
_entity_poly.type
_entity_poly.pdbx_seq_one_letter_code
_entity_poly.pdbx_strand_id
1 'polypeptide(L)'
;MGIKKILAKPFSSYEVKKFLKANLNPLEAQMRVFENLISTAKDTNFGKDHHFEQIKNHTDFTNTVPVRDYEDLKAYIQLIIDGNQDVLWPGAPKYFAKTSGTTSGIKYIPITDVSIKQQVKAARMALQFYIHQTKNTNWVEGKMIFLQGSPELDKKGAINAGRLSGIVYHEVPKYLLSNRLPSLQTNIIEDWESKLVKIVSETVQQDMTLISGIAPWMIMYFEKLLAQTGKQTLKEIWPNLTLYVHGGVNFKPYEKTFSKLIGNGVDYIETYPASEGFIAFQDNYKEEGLLLNTDGGIFYEFIQADQIFEEKPKRIWLNEVELGINYAIILNTNAGLWGYNIGDTIKFVSLNPFKIVVTGRIKHFISAFGEHVIVEEVESAITALCAKSGVEVIDFTVAPQIEVENGLPYHEWFIEFKEMPNDINHWRLQLDEIMQQKNIYYKDLINGNILQPLKISPIKTNGFRDYMESIGKLGGQNKIPRLGNDRKMAEKLSTFLL
;
A
#
# COMPACT_ATOMS: atom_id res chain seq x y z
N MET A 1 -3.10 -24.94 29.18
CA MET A 1 -2.45 -24.58 27.91
C MET A 1 -3.26 -25.22 26.79
N GLY A 2 -3.88 -24.42 25.93
CA GLY A 2 -4.82 -24.98 24.93
C GLY A 2 -4.08 -25.76 23.84
N ILE A 3 -4.77 -26.70 23.24
CA ILE A 3 -4.23 -27.58 22.19
C ILE A 3 -3.63 -26.79 21.03
N LYS A 4 -4.23 -25.64 20.66
CA LYS A 4 -3.72 -24.80 19.57
C LYS A 4 -2.30 -24.28 19.84
N LYS A 5 -1.99 -23.82 21.07
CA LYS A 5 -0.64 -23.37 21.45
C LYS A 5 0.40 -24.48 21.39
N ILE A 6 0.03 -25.70 21.80
CA ILE A 6 0.93 -26.86 21.77
C ILE A 6 1.28 -27.23 20.32
N LEU A 7 0.29 -27.27 19.44
CA LEU A 7 0.45 -27.63 18.04
C LEU A 7 1.08 -26.53 17.18
N ALA A 8 0.95 -25.25 17.57
CA ALA A 8 1.43 -24.13 16.77
C ALA A 8 2.95 -24.16 16.55
N LYS A 9 3.75 -24.49 17.57
CA LYS A 9 5.23 -24.52 17.44
C LYS A 9 5.72 -25.56 16.45
N PRO A 10 5.37 -26.87 16.56
CA PRO A 10 5.82 -27.86 15.61
C PRO A 10 5.26 -27.61 14.22
N PHE A 11 4.00 -27.15 14.11
CA PHE A 11 3.39 -26.80 12.83
C PHE A 11 4.14 -25.64 12.16
N SER A 12 4.42 -24.55 12.88
CA SER A 12 5.17 -23.42 12.33
C SER A 12 6.58 -23.83 11.92
N SER A 13 7.25 -24.67 12.71
CA SER A 13 8.58 -25.16 12.36
C SER A 13 8.56 -26.03 11.10
N TYR A 14 7.52 -26.84 10.93
CA TYR A 14 7.35 -27.64 9.71
C TYR A 14 7.08 -26.74 8.48
N GLU A 15 6.12 -25.81 8.58
CA GLU A 15 5.76 -24.91 7.47
C GLU A 15 6.94 -24.02 7.05
N VAL A 16 7.68 -23.44 8.02
CA VAL A 16 8.85 -22.62 7.74
C VAL A 16 9.96 -23.44 7.08
N LYS A 17 10.26 -24.64 7.59
CA LYS A 17 11.25 -25.52 6.96
C LYS A 17 10.85 -25.92 5.54
N LYS A 18 9.56 -26.20 5.31
CA LYS A 18 9.03 -26.50 3.98
C LYS A 18 9.16 -25.31 3.04
N PHE A 19 8.83 -24.11 3.52
CA PHE A 19 8.98 -22.88 2.77
C PHE A 19 10.46 -22.62 2.41
N LEU A 20 11.36 -22.68 3.39
CA LEU A 20 12.79 -22.49 3.18
C LEU A 20 13.36 -23.52 2.19
N LYS A 21 12.93 -24.77 2.28
CA LYS A 21 13.33 -25.81 1.31
C LYS A 21 12.86 -25.51 -0.10
N ALA A 22 11.64 -25.03 -0.28
CA ALA A 22 11.10 -24.66 -1.60
C ALA A 22 11.80 -23.42 -2.19
N ASN A 23 12.35 -22.56 -1.33
CA ASN A 23 13.04 -21.31 -1.68
C ASN A 23 14.57 -21.40 -1.46
N LEU A 24 15.16 -22.60 -1.38
CA LEU A 24 16.63 -22.78 -1.26
C LEU A 24 17.38 -22.14 -2.42
N ASN A 25 16.81 -22.21 -3.62
CA ASN A 25 17.33 -21.52 -4.79
C ASN A 25 16.27 -20.55 -5.33
N PRO A 26 16.25 -19.31 -4.86
CA PRO A 26 15.24 -18.34 -5.26
C PRO A 26 15.29 -17.96 -6.75
N LEU A 27 16.46 -18.06 -7.38
CA LEU A 27 16.59 -17.85 -8.83
C LEU A 27 15.87 -18.95 -9.63
N GLU A 28 16.05 -20.21 -9.27
CA GLU A 28 15.30 -21.31 -9.89
C GLU A 28 13.80 -21.21 -9.59
N ALA A 29 13.42 -20.79 -8.38
CA ALA A 29 12.02 -20.57 -8.05
C ALA A 29 11.40 -19.50 -8.97
N GLN A 30 12.08 -18.39 -9.19
CA GLN A 30 11.64 -17.35 -10.10
C GLN A 30 11.55 -17.81 -11.55
N MET A 31 12.51 -18.61 -12.03
CA MET A 31 12.43 -19.16 -13.38
C MET A 31 11.25 -20.12 -13.54
N ARG A 32 11.02 -21.01 -12.57
CA ARG A 32 9.80 -21.86 -12.58
C ARG A 32 8.51 -21.05 -12.60
N VAL A 33 8.45 -19.95 -11.81
CA VAL A 33 7.31 -19.04 -11.83
C VAL A 33 7.17 -18.42 -13.21
N PHE A 34 8.23 -17.89 -13.81
CA PHE A 34 8.23 -17.31 -15.14
C PHE A 34 7.70 -18.27 -16.20
N GLU A 35 8.28 -19.47 -16.30
CA GLU A 35 7.88 -20.51 -17.25
C GLU A 35 6.40 -20.89 -17.07
N ASN A 36 5.96 -21.06 -15.82
CA ASN A 36 4.56 -21.38 -15.52
C ASN A 36 3.61 -20.24 -15.92
N LEU A 37 3.98 -18.98 -15.68
CA LEU A 37 3.17 -17.84 -16.08
C LEU A 37 2.99 -17.76 -17.59
N ILE A 38 4.09 -17.85 -18.36
CA ILE A 38 4.06 -17.80 -19.82
C ILE A 38 3.27 -18.96 -20.40
N SER A 39 3.60 -20.21 -19.99
CA SER A 39 2.91 -21.40 -20.51
C SER A 39 1.42 -21.42 -20.20
N THR A 40 1.00 -20.93 -19.04
CA THR A 40 -0.40 -20.88 -18.64
C THR A 40 -1.17 -19.82 -19.43
N ALA A 41 -0.58 -18.65 -19.69
CA ALA A 41 -1.27 -17.53 -20.31
C ALA A 41 -1.12 -17.47 -21.84
N LYS A 42 -0.39 -18.39 -22.48
CA LYS A 42 -0.09 -18.32 -23.93
C LYS A 42 -1.32 -18.25 -24.84
N ASP A 43 -2.42 -18.86 -24.42
CA ASP A 43 -3.66 -18.94 -25.21
C ASP A 43 -4.65 -17.81 -24.87
N THR A 44 -4.34 -16.93 -23.92
CA THR A 44 -5.14 -15.75 -23.60
C THR A 44 -5.05 -14.69 -24.71
N ASN A 45 -5.94 -13.69 -24.70
CA ASN A 45 -5.87 -12.59 -25.64
C ASN A 45 -4.50 -11.89 -25.52
N PHE A 46 -4.10 -11.55 -24.29
CA PHE A 46 -2.80 -10.91 -24.04
C PHE A 46 -1.62 -11.78 -24.50
N GLY A 47 -1.65 -13.08 -24.21
CA GLY A 47 -0.60 -14.01 -24.61
C GLY A 47 -0.46 -14.11 -26.14
N LYS A 48 -1.57 -14.11 -26.88
CA LYS A 48 -1.58 -14.11 -28.34
C LYS A 48 -1.07 -12.79 -28.92
N ASP A 49 -1.54 -11.66 -28.39
CA ASP A 49 -1.14 -10.32 -28.81
C ASP A 49 0.37 -10.08 -28.62
N HIS A 50 0.98 -10.81 -27.63
CA HIS A 50 2.40 -10.69 -27.28
C HIS A 50 3.19 -11.97 -27.57
N HIS A 51 2.69 -12.85 -28.46
CA HIS A 51 3.40 -14.02 -28.98
C HIS A 51 4.04 -14.90 -27.89
N PHE A 52 3.32 -15.19 -26.80
CA PHE A 52 3.83 -15.96 -25.65
C PHE A 52 4.33 -17.35 -26.05
N GLU A 53 3.82 -17.94 -27.09
CA GLU A 53 4.30 -19.21 -27.65
C GLU A 53 5.75 -19.16 -28.18
N GLN A 54 6.28 -17.95 -28.45
CA GLN A 54 7.65 -17.75 -28.95
C GLN A 54 8.63 -17.37 -27.83
N ILE A 55 8.15 -17.03 -26.64
CA ILE A 55 8.97 -16.61 -25.50
C ILE A 55 9.61 -17.84 -24.84
N LYS A 56 10.95 -17.91 -24.90
CA LYS A 56 11.76 -18.99 -24.33
C LYS A 56 12.54 -18.57 -23.09
N ASN A 57 12.79 -17.28 -22.93
CA ASN A 57 13.61 -16.74 -21.85
C ASN A 57 13.20 -15.28 -21.53
N HIS A 58 13.82 -14.72 -20.50
CA HIS A 58 13.53 -13.36 -20.06
C HIS A 58 13.85 -12.29 -21.13
N THR A 59 14.88 -12.50 -21.93
CA THR A 59 15.22 -11.55 -23.02
C THR A 59 14.14 -11.51 -24.08
N ASP A 60 13.62 -12.66 -24.50
CA ASP A 60 12.49 -12.72 -25.45
C ASP A 60 11.27 -11.99 -24.86
N PHE A 61 11.00 -12.21 -23.57
CA PHE A 61 9.89 -11.56 -22.86
C PHE A 61 10.03 -10.04 -22.83
N THR A 62 11.18 -9.52 -22.44
CA THR A 62 11.39 -8.05 -22.38
C THR A 62 11.33 -7.36 -23.73
N ASN A 63 11.68 -8.08 -24.80
CA ASN A 63 11.58 -7.57 -26.18
C ASN A 63 10.14 -7.54 -26.69
N THR A 64 9.27 -8.37 -26.14
CA THR A 64 7.90 -8.57 -26.64
C THR A 64 6.87 -7.87 -25.76
N VAL A 65 7.06 -7.86 -24.44
CA VAL A 65 6.15 -7.31 -23.45
C VAL A 65 6.72 -6.02 -22.87
N PRO A 66 6.22 -4.83 -23.23
CA PRO A 66 6.70 -3.56 -22.67
C PRO A 66 6.29 -3.40 -21.19
N VAL A 67 6.99 -2.50 -20.50
CA VAL A 67 6.56 -2.03 -19.17
C VAL A 67 5.25 -1.26 -19.33
N ARG A 68 4.30 -1.52 -18.43
CA ARG A 68 2.95 -0.96 -18.46
C ARG A 68 2.54 -0.43 -17.09
N ASP A 69 1.69 0.57 -17.12
CA ASP A 69 0.88 0.93 -15.95
C ASP A 69 -0.56 0.41 -16.11
N TYR A 70 -1.46 0.88 -15.23
CA TYR A 70 -2.87 0.45 -15.28
C TYR A 70 -3.60 0.95 -16.53
N GLU A 71 -3.30 2.15 -16.99
CA GLU A 71 -3.96 2.73 -18.18
C GLU A 71 -3.65 1.91 -19.44
N ASP A 72 -2.43 1.39 -19.53
CA ASP A 72 -2.01 0.53 -20.65
C ASP A 72 -2.72 -0.84 -20.65
N LEU A 73 -3.13 -1.32 -19.47
CA LEU A 73 -3.89 -2.58 -19.34
C LEU A 73 -5.41 -2.40 -19.35
N LYS A 74 -5.88 -1.15 -19.30
CA LYS A 74 -7.29 -0.81 -19.12
C LYS A 74 -8.20 -1.40 -20.19
N ALA A 75 -7.76 -1.46 -21.44
CA ALA A 75 -8.53 -2.05 -22.54
C ALA A 75 -8.79 -3.55 -22.29
N TYR A 76 -7.78 -4.30 -21.84
CA TYR A 76 -7.94 -5.72 -21.48
C TYR A 76 -8.85 -5.88 -20.26
N ILE A 77 -8.70 -5.03 -19.25
CA ILE A 77 -9.55 -5.05 -18.06
C ILE A 77 -11.00 -4.75 -18.43
N GLN A 78 -11.24 -3.83 -19.38
CA GLN A 78 -12.59 -3.56 -19.88
C GLN A 78 -13.21 -4.79 -20.58
N LEU A 79 -12.45 -5.52 -21.40
CA LEU A 79 -12.93 -6.77 -21.98
C LEU A 79 -13.37 -7.78 -20.92
N ILE A 80 -12.62 -7.90 -19.82
CA ILE A 80 -13.01 -8.77 -18.69
C ILE A 80 -14.32 -8.28 -18.05
N ILE A 81 -14.46 -6.97 -17.84
CA ILE A 81 -15.67 -6.35 -17.28
C ILE A 81 -16.88 -6.62 -18.18
N ASP A 82 -16.69 -6.60 -19.49
CA ASP A 82 -17.72 -6.87 -20.51
C ASP A 82 -18.08 -8.37 -20.65
N GLY A 83 -17.41 -9.23 -19.85
CA GLY A 83 -17.73 -10.67 -19.74
C GLY A 83 -16.85 -11.60 -20.57
N ASN A 84 -15.80 -11.08 -21.23
CA ASN A 84 -14.85 -11.93 -21.94
C ASN A 84 -13.99 -12.72 -20.96
N GLN A 85 -13.73 -13.97 -21.31
CA GLN A 85 -12.82 -14.87 -20.60
C GLN A 85 -11.48 -14.96 -21.31
N ASP A 86 -10.49 -15.54 -20.64
CA ASP A 86 -9.14 -15.78 -21.21
C ASP A 86 -8.49 -14.51 -21.77
N VAL A 87 -8.73 -13.36 -21.13
CA VAL A 87 -8.20 -12.07 -21.60
C VAL A 87 -6.74 -11.88 -21.14
N LEU A 88 -6.50 -11.70 -19.85
CA LEU A 88 -5.17 -11.50 -19.26
C LEU A 88 -4.64 -12.80 -18.63
N TRP A 89 -5.52 -13.66 -18.18
CA TRP A 89 -5.27 -14.93 -17.53
C TRP A 89 -6.39 -15.92 -17.92
N PRO A 90 -6.15 -17.23 -17.92
CA PRO A 90 -7.21 -18.20 -18.24
C PRO A 90 -8.43 -18.08 -17.32
N GLY A 91 -9.60 -18.08 -17.92
CA GLY A 91 -10.89 -17.89 -17.27
C GLY A 91 -11.15 -16.42 -16.90
N ALA A 92 -12.11 -16.22 -16.01
CA ALA A 92 -12.42 -14.91 -15.43
C ALA A 92 -11.75 -14.77 -14.05
N PRO A 93 -11.32 -13.56 -13.64
CA PRO A 93 -10.85 -13.35 -12.27
C PRO A 93 -11.99 -13.57 -11.27
N LYS A 94 -11.66 -14.05 -10.09
CA LYS A 94 -12.60 -14.27 -9.00
C LYS A 94 -13.11 -12.95 -8.42
N TYR A 95 -12.22 -11.97 -8.35
CA TYR A 95 -12.48 -10.63 -7.81
C TYR A 95 -11.76 -9.57 -8.63
N PHE A 96 -12.25 -8.34 -8.48
CA PHE A 96 -11.48 -7.13 -8.75
C PHE A 96 -11.14 -6.42 -7.42
N ALA A 97 -9.85 -6.21 -7.15
CA ALA A 97 -9.45 -5.32 -6.07
C ALA A 97 -9.57 -3.87 -6.53
N LYS A 98 -10.36 -3.08 -5.79
CA LYS A 98 -10.47 -1.64 -5.99
C LYS A 98 -9.29 -0.94 -5.33
N THR A 99 -8.57 -0.13 -6.09
CA THR A 99 -7.51 0.74 -5.55
C THR A 99 -7.59 2.12 -6.18
N SER A 100 -7.02 3.12 -5.53
CA SER A 100 -7.00 4.52 -6.01
C SER A 100 -5.80 4.78 -6.92
N GLY A 101 -5.79 5.93 -7.57
CA GLY A 101 -4.60 6.50 -8.14
C GLY A 101 -4.42 6.29 -9.64
N THR A 102 -5.45 6.56 -10.45
CA THR A 102 -5.33 6.78 -11.89
C THR A 102 -5.98 8.09 -12.29
N THR A 103 -5.56 8.63 -13.44
CA THR A 103 -6.23 9.73 -14.15
C THR A 103 -7.72 9.47 -14.39
N SER A 104 -8.14 8.21 -14.44
CA SER A 104 -9.50 7.78 -14.74
C SER A 104 -10.28 7.25 -13.53
N GLY A 105 -9.79 7.44 -12.29
CA GLY A 105 -10.49 7.07 -11.06
C GLY A 105 -10.07 5.72 -10.48
N ILE A 106 -11.04 4.86 -10.11
CA ILE A 106 -10.78 3.59 -9.43
C ILE A 106 -10.14 2.57 -10.38
N LYS A 107 -8.99 2.01 -9.98
CA LYS A 107 -8.39 0.83 -10.63
C LYS A 107 -9.11 -0.44 -10.19
N TYR A 108 -9.27 -1.38 -11.13
CA TYR A 108 -9.81 -2.72 -10.89
C TYR A 108 -8.73 -3.75 -11.19
N ILE A 109 -7.98 -4.14 -10.16
CA ILE A 109 -6.89 -5.11 -10.27
C ILE A 109 -7.49 -6.52 -10.25
N PRO A 110 -7.27 -7.35 -11.28
CA PRO A 110 -7.79 -8.69 -11.32
C PRO A 110 -7.15 -9.58 -10.24
N ILE A 111 -7.97 -10.40 -9.60
CA ILE A 111 -7.54 -11.39 -8.60
C ILE A 111 -8.13 -12.74 -8.98
N THR A 112 -7.28 -13.71 -9.29
CA THR A 112 -7.68 -15.08 -9.58
C THR A 112 -7.82 -15.90 -8.30
N ASP A 113 -8.46 -17.07 -8.38
CA ASP A 113 -8.54 -18.01 -7.25
C ASP A 113 -7.15 -18.47 -6.77
N VAL A 114 -6.21 -18.63 -7.70
CA VAL A 114 -4.84 -19.01 -7.38
C VAL A 114 -4.10 -17.86 -6.69
N SER A 115 -4.20 -16.63 -7.22
CA SER A 115 -3.49 -15.48 -6.67
C SER A 115 -3.94 -15.15 -5.25
N ILE A 116 -5.26 -15.17 -4.96
CA ILE A 116 -5.74 -14.87 -3.60
C ILE A 116 -5.33 -15.94 -2.59
N LYS A 117 -5.34 -17.21 -2.98
CA LYS A 117 -4.85 -18.30 -2.12
C LYS A 117 -3.36 -18.14 -1.79
N GLN A 118 -2.55 -17.71 -2.75
CA GLN A 118 -1.13 -17.45 -2.53
C GLN A 118 -0.90 -16.23 -1.64
N GLN A 119 -1.68 -15.15 -1.80
CA GLN A 119 -1.62 -13.99 -0.91
C GLN A 119 -1.96 -14.38 0.54
N VAL A 120 -3.05 -15.12 0.76
CA VAL A 120 -3.42 -15.62 2.10
C VAL A 120 -2.36 -16.54 2.67
N LYS A 121 -1.75 -17.41 1.85
CA LYS A 121 -0.64 -18.28 2.25
C LYS A 121 0.58 -17.46 2.71
N ALA A 122 0.95 -16.42 1.97
CA ALA A 122 2.09 -15.56 2.29
C ALA A 122 1.85 -14.76 3.60
N ALA A 123 0.64 -14.20 3.79
CA ALA A 123 0.27 -13.55 5.03
C ALA A 123 0.35 -14.48 6.25
N ARG A 124 -0.08 -15.74 6.08
CA ARG A 124 0.08 -16.76 7.13
C ARG A 124 1.54 -17.11 7.37
N MET A 125 2.37 -17.13 6.32
CA MET A 125 3.79 -17.46 6.44
C MET A 125 4.53 -16.44 7.30
N ALA A 126 4.22 -15.14 7.22
CA ALA A 126 4.77 -14.12 8.12
C ALA A 126 4.54 -14.50 9.60
N LEU A 127 3.32 -14.92 9.96
CA LEU A 127 3.00 -15.37 11.31
C LEU A 127 3.70 -16.68 11.70
N GLN A 128 3.91 -17.60 10.74
CA GLN A 128 4.64 -18.85 10.99
C GLN A 128 6.13 -18.58 11.25
N PHE A 129 6.75 -17.65 10.52
CA PHE A 129 8.12 -17.22 10.78
C PHE A 129 8.27 -16.59 12.16
N TYR A 130 7.34 -15.71 12.55
CA TYR A 130 7.33 -15.12 13.89
C TYR A 130 7.28 -16.20 14.98
N ILE A 131 6.37 -17.17 14.90
CA ILE A 131 6.31 -18.28 15.87
C ILE A 131 7.60 -19.12 15.82
N HIS A 132 8.10 -19.42 14.62
CA HIS A 132 9.28 -20.25 14.47
C HIS A 132 10.51 -19.64 15.14
N GLN A 133 10.67 -18.33 15.04
CA GLN A 133 11.81 -17.61 15.62
C GLN A 133 11.66 -17.35 17.10
N THR A 134 10.53 -16.77 17.51
CA THR A 134 10.31 -16.35 18.90
C THR A 134 9.89 -17.47 19.82
N LYS A 135 9.37 -18.57 19.26
CA LYS A 135 8.63 -19.64 19.97
C LYS A 135 7.39 -19.10 20.73
N ASN A 136 6.99 -17.85 20.47
CA ASN A 136 5.87 -17.22 21.10
C ASN A 136 4.55 -17.62 20.40
N THR A 137 3.71 -18.33 21.12
CA THR A 137 2.39 -18.78 20.66
C THR A 137 1.25 -18.15 21.46
N ASN A 138 1.55 -17.13 22.27
CA ASN A 138 0.55 -16.55 23.19
C ASN A 138 -0.63 -15.91 22.43
N TRP A 139 -0.38 -15.39 21.23
CA TRP A 139 -1.41 -14.77 20.40
C TRP A 139 -2.39 -15.78 19.75
N VAL A 140 -2.08 -17.07 19.71
CA VAL A 140 -2.82 -18.05 18.88
C VAL A 140 -4.24 -18.33 19.43
N GLU A 141 -4.46 -18.21 20.71
CA GLU A 141 -5.75 -18.57 21.37
C GLU A 141 -6.62 -17.35 21.68
N GLY A 142 -6.02 -16.16 21.78
CA GLY A 142 -6.76 -14.94 22.09
C GLY A 142 -7.49 -14.36 20.88
N LYS A 143 -8.10 -13.21 21.09
CA LYS A 143 -8.78 -12.47 20.02
C LYS A 143 -7.78 -11.68 19.18
N MET A 144 -8.12 -11.54 17.91
CA MET A 144 -7.32 -10.81 16.92
C MET A 144 -8.17 -9.73 16.28
N ILE A 145 -7.65 -8.52 16.17
CA ILE A 145 -8.28 -7.48 15.37
C ILE A 145 -7.51 -7.25 14.09
N PHE A 146 -8.26 -7.18 13.00
CA PHE A 146 -7.78 -6.72 11.69
C PHE A 146 -8.58 -5.47 11.33
N LEU A 147 -7.99 -4.30 11.62
CA LEU A 147 -8.62 -3.03 11.28
C LEU A 147 -8.47 -2.78 9.78
N GLN A 148 -9.59 -2.85 9.07
CA GLN A 148 -9.64 -2.85 7.62
C GLN A 148 -10.89 -2.16 7.09
N GLY A 149 -10.91 -1.89 5.76
CA GLY A 149 -12.10 -1.39 5.08
C GLY A 149 -13.28 -2.37 5.12
N SER A 150 -14.46 -1.92 4.70
CA SER A 150 -15.65 -2.75 4.64
C SER A 150 -15.39 -4.02 3.82
N PRO A 151 -15.85 -5.20 4.28
CA PRO A 151 -15.82 -6.44 3.53
C PRO A 151 -16.91 -6.54 2.45
N GLU A 152 -17.75 -5.54 2.30
CA GLU A 152 -18.78 -5.52 1.27
C GLU A 152 -18.17 -5.49 -0.12
N LEU A 153 -18.78 -6.26 -1.01
CA LEU A 153 -18.34 -6.38 -2.38
C LEU A 153 -19.46 -5.87 -3.31
N ASP A 154 -19.08 -4.95 -4.19
CA ASP A 154 -19.93 -4.54 -5.30
C ASP A 154 -19.78 -5.50 -6.49
N LYS A 155 -20.49 -5.20 -7.56
CA LYS A 155 -20.31 -5.83 -8.85
C LYS A 155 -19.62 -4.87 -9.83
N LYS A 156 -18.64 -5.40 -10.57
CA LYS A 156 -18.10 -4.75 -11.76
C LYS A 156 -18.23 -5.72 -12.94
N GLY A 157 -19.20 -5.46 -13.82
CA GLY A 157 -19.72 -6.51 -14.70
C GLY A 157 -20.30 -7.68 -13.86
N ALA A 158 -19.92 -8.90 -14.18
CA ALA A 158 -20.33 -10.09 -13.43
C ALA A 158 -19.45 -10.39 -12.20
N ILE A 159 -18.31 -9.70 -12.04
CA ILE A 159 -17.26 -10.02 -11.08
C ILE A 159 -17.45 -9.20 -9.79
N ASN A 160 -17.23 -9.84 -8.64
CA ASN A 160 -17.25 -9.16 -7.35
C ASN A 160 -16.04 -8.22 -7.23
N ALA A 161 -16.26 -7.01 -6.73
CA ALA A 161 -15.23 -5.99 -6.60
C ALA A 161 -15.26 -5.37 -5.20
N GLY A 162 -14.10 -5.19 -4.60
CA GLY A 162 -13.96 -4.59 -3.27
C GLY A 162 -12.52 -4.20 -2.96
N ARG A 163 -12.28 -3.62 -1.80
CA ARG A 163 -10.91 -3.41 -1.32
C ARG A 163 -10.23 -4.76 -1.05
N LEU A 164 -8.92 -4.86 -1.26
CA LEU A 164 -8.19 -6.11 -1.02
C LEU A 164 -8.45 -6.69 0.38
N SER A 165 -8.42 -5.85 1.41
CA SER A 165 -8.67 -6.27 2.79
C SER A 165 -10.08 -6.84 3.00
N GLY A 166 -11.08 -6.29 2.30
CA GLY A 166 -12.44 -6.81 2.27
C GLY A 166 -12.53 -8.16 1.53
N ILE A 167 -11.86 -8.29 0.39
CA ILE A 167 -11.77 -9.55 -0.35
C ILE A 167 -11.13 -10.66 0.50
N VAL A 168 -10.01 -10.34 1.16
CA VAL A 168 -9.31 -11.28 2.07
C VAL A 168 -10.22 -11.75 3.21
N TYR A 169 -11.15 -10.91 3.68
CA TYR A 169 -12.13 -11.33 4.69
C TYR A 169 -12.92 -12.57 4.26
N HIS A 170 -13.32 -12.65 3.00
CA HIS A 170 -14.09 -13.79 2.46
C HIS A 170 -13.23 -15.03 2.22
N GLU A 171 -11.92 -14.90 2.17
CA GLU A 171 -10.98 -15.99 1.89
C GLU A 171 -10.33 -16.58 3.15
N VAL A 172 -10.54 -15.95 4.32
CA VAL A 172 -10.05 -16.48 5.61
C VAL A 172 -10.83 -17.73 5.99
N PRO A 173 -10.15 -18.82 6.37
CA PRO A 173 -10.80 -20.04 6.81
C PRO A 173 -11.76 -19.83 8.00
N LYS A 174 -12.96 -20.42 7.94
CA LYS A 174 -14.03 -20.23 8.93
C LYS A 174 -13.58 -20.47 10.38
N TYR A 175 -12.66 -21.42 10.62
CA TYR A 175 -12.17 -21.72 11.96
C TYR A 175 -11.32 -20.59 12.60
N LEU A 176 -10.83 -19.64 11.79
CA LEU A 176 -10.13 -18.44 12.27
C LEU A 176 -11.09 -17.28 12.54
N LEU A 177 -12.30 -17.31 11.98
CA LEU A 177 -13.26 -16.21 12.12
C LEU A 177 -13.77 -16.07 13.57
N SER A 178 -13.84 -17.16 14.35
CA SER A 178 -14.29 -17.13 15.76
C SER A 178 -13.41 -16.29 16.68
N ASN A 179 -12.13 -16.11 16.33
CA ASN A 179 -11.18 -15.33 17.12
C ASN A 179 -10.95 -13.92 16.53
N ARG A 180 -11.61 -13.60 15.41
CA ARG A 180 -11.41 -12.34 14.69
C ARG A 180 -12.43 -11.28 15.09
N LEU A 181 -11.96 -10.06 15.25
CA LEU A 181 -12.73 -8.85 15.48
C LEU A 181 -12.35 -7.78 14.41
N PRO A 182 -13.18 -6.76 14.19
CA PRO A 182 -14.54 -6.66 14.71
C PRO A 182 -15.50 -7.65 14.04
N SER A 183 -16.73 -7.74 14.57
CA SER A 183 -17.81 -8.53 13.97
C SER A 183 -18.13 -8.07 12.54
N LEU A 184 -18.80 -8.90 11.74
CA LEU A 184 -19.22 -8.52 10.39
C LEU A 184 -20.14 -7.28 10.42
N GLN A 185 -21.09 -7.25 11.35
CA GLN A 185 -22.04 -6.15 11.50
C GLN A 185 -21.31 -4.82 11.77
N THR A 186 -20.28 -4.83 12.59
CA THR A 186 -19.47 -3.65 12.85
C THR A 186 -18.57 -3.31 11.66
N ASN A 187 -18.07 -4.32 10.97
CA ASN A 187 -17.13 -4.11 9.85
C ASN A 187 -17.79 -3.48 8.61
N ILE A 188 -19.09 -3.68 8.41
CA ILE A 188 -19.85 -3.08 7.30
C ILE A 188 -20.36 -1.67 7.57
N ILE A 189 -20.20 -1.13 8.78
CA ILE A 189 -20.56 0.26 9.07
C ILE A 189 -19.72 1.18 8.20
N GLU A 190 -20.37 2.03 7.42
CA GLU A 190 -19.69 2.97 6.51
C GLU A 190 -19.13 4.17 7.26
N ASP A 191 -19.93 4.75 8.18
CA ASP A 191 -19.49 5.88 9.01
C ASP A 191 -18.37 5.44 9.96
N TRP A 192 -17.19 6.01 9.76
CA TRP A 192 -15.99 5.61 10.49
C TRP A 192 -16.08 5.87 11.99
N GLU A 193 -16.64 7.00 12.41
CA GLU A 193 -16.77 7.32 13.84
C GLU A 193 -17.69 6.34 14.56
N SER A 194 -18.85 6.04 13.98
CA SER A 194 -19.78 5.05 14.51
C SER A 194 -19.16 3.65 14.51
N LYS A 195 -18.43 3.30 13.45
CA LYS A 195 -17.70 2.05 13.34
C LYS A 195 -16.65 1.93 14.44
N LEU A 196 -15.86 2.97 14.66
CA LEU A 196 -14.80 2.98 15.66
C LEU A 196 -15.35 2.84 17.09
N VAL A 197 -16.46 3.51 17.40
CA VAL A 197 -17.17 3.34 18.69
C VAL A 197 -17.58 1.88 18.89
N LYS A 198 -18.13 1.24 17.87
CA LYS A 198 -18.53 -0.17 17.93
C LYS A 198 -17.33 -1.11 18.07
N ILE A 199 -16.24 -0.85 17.34
CA ILE A 199 -14.99 -1.62 17.46
C ILE A 199 -14.47 -1.56 18.89
N VAL A 200 -14.39 -0.37 19.49
CA VAL A 200 -13.97 -0.19 20.88
C VAL A 200 -14.86 -0.98 21.84
N SER A 201 -16.19 -0.88 21.68
CA SER A 201 -17.12 -1.62 22.54
C SER A 201 -17.00 -3.15 22.41
N GLU A 202 -16.69 -3.66 21.21
CA GLU A 202 -16.51 -5.10 20.99
C GLU A 202 -15.18 -5.62 21.53
N THR A 203 -14.16 -4.79 21.65
CA THR A 203 -12.78 -5.23 21.92
C THR A 203 -12.27 -4.93 23.30
N VAL A 204 -12.81 -3.89 23.98
CA VAL A 204 -12.30 -3.39 25.26
C VAL A 204 -12.20 -4.46 26.36
N GLN A 205 -13.15 -5.38 26.41
CA GLN A 205 -13.18 -6.46 27.42
C GLN A 205 -12.69 -7.81 26.90
N GLN A 206 -12.12 -7.83 25.68
CA GLN A 206 -11.64 -9.09 25.10
C GLN A 206 -10.17 -9.34 25.47
N ASP A 207 -9.78 -10.60 25.44
CA ASP A 207 -8.37 -10.98 25.53
C ASP A 207 -7.70 -10.81 24.17
N MET A 208 -7.37 -9.55 23.84
CA MET A 208 -6.72 -9.21 22.58
C MET A 208 -5.24 -9.59 22.63
N THR A 209 -4.81 -10.37 21.65
CA THR A 209 -3.45 -10.91 21.60
C THR A 209 -2.68 -10.53 20.34
N LEU A 210 -3.39 -10.22 19.24
CA LEU A 210 -2.84 -9.74 17.99
C LEU A 210 -3.67 -8.58 17.46
N ILE A 211 -3.00 -7.55 17.00
CA ILE A 211 -3.61 -6.43 16.28
C ILE A 211 -2.96 -6.28 14.91
N SER A 212 -3.74 -5.92 13.90
CA SER A 212 -3.26 -5.67 12.55
C SER A 212 -4.03 -4.53 11.89
N GLY A 213 -3.29 -3.66 11.21
CA GLY A 213 -3.84 -2.53 10.47
C GLY A 213 -2.76 -1.53 10.11
N ILE A 214 -3.11 -0.54 9.28
CA ILE A 214 -2.21 0.57 8.97
C ILE A 214 -2.08 1.50 10.19
N ALA A 215 -0.88 2.00 10.44
CA ALA A 215 -0.54 2.73 11.66
C ALA A 215 -1.48 3.91 11.98
N PRO A 216 -1.80 4.84 11.07
CA PRO A 216 -2.70 5.97 11.38
C PRO A 216 -4.06 5.52 11.94
N TRP A 217 -4.68 4.53 11.33
CA TRP A 217 -5.99 4.01 11.77
C TRP A 217 -5.91 3.31 13.13
N MET A 218 -4.78 2.62 13.37
CA MET A 218 -4.55 1.97 14.66
C MET A 218 -4.35 3.00 15.77
N ILE A 219 -3.64 4.11 15.52
CA ILE A 219 -3.46 5.18 16.50
C ILE A 219 -4.81 5.75 16.95
N MET A 220 -5.69 6.11 16.02
CA MET A 220 -7.04 6.59 16.35
C MET A 220 -7.83 5.61 17.21
N TYR A 221 -7.78 4.34 16.85
CA TYR A 221 -8.42 3.29 17.62
C TYR A 221 -7.84 3.19 19.03
N PHE A 222 -6.53 3.27 19.19
CA PHE A 222 -5.86 3.23 20.48
C PHE A 222 -6.21 4.43 21.35
N GLU A 223 -6.18 5.63 20.80
CA GLU A 223 -6.53 6.85 21.51
C GLU A 223 -7.96 6.81 22.02
N LYS A 224 -8.90 6.37 21.19
CA LYS A 224 -10.31 6.23 21.59
C LYS A 224 -10.50 5.17 22.71
N LEU A 225 -9.77 4.06 22.61
CA LEU A 225 -9.79 3.00 23.61
C LEU A 225 -9.21 3.44 24.96
N LEU A 226 -8.07 4.14 24.92
CA LEU A 226 -7.42 4.70 26.11
C LEU A 226 -8.28 5.78 26.76
N ALA A 227 -8.89 6.67 25.97
CA ALA A 227 -9.81 7.68 26.47
C ALA A 227 -11.04 7.07 27.17
N GLN A 228 -11.60 5.99 26.61
CA GLN A 228 -12.76 5.33 27.21
C GLN A 228 -12.41 4.58 28.50
N THR A 229 -11.19 4.05 28.61
CA THR A 229 -10.80 3.20 29.76
C THR A 229 -10.05 3.96 30.84
N GLY A 230 -9.56 5.17 30.56
CA GLY A 230 -8.68 5.95 31.46
C GLY A 230 -7.30 5.31 31.67
N LYS A 231 -6.92 4.32 30.85
CA LYS A 231 -5.62 3.67 30.88
C LYS A 231 -4.57 4.46 30.10
N GLN A 232 -3.29 4.24 30.41
CA GLN A 232 -2.18 4.93 29.75
C GLN A 232 -1.63 4.16 28.55
N THR A 233 -1.75 2.83 28.57
CA THR A 233 -1.25 1.96 27.50
C THR A 233 -2.22 0.82 27.19
N LEU A 234 -2.13 0.28 25.98
CA LEU A 234 -2.94 -0.89 25.60
C LEU A 234 -2.59 -2.14 26.40
N LYS A 235 -1.34 -2.25 26.83
CA LYS A 235 -0.91 -3.37 27.69
C LYS A 235 -1.62 -3.37 29.04
N GLU A 236 -2.08 -2.23 29.55
CA GLU A 236 -2.91 -2.15 30.75
C GLU A 236 -4.36 -2.61 30.50
N ILE A 237 -4.86 -2.48 29.26
CA ILE A 237 -6.18 -2.96 28.85
C ILE A 237 -6.10 -4.45 28.47
N TRP A 238 -5.07 -4.81 27.68
CA TRP A 238 -4.86 -6.15 27.16
C TRP A 238 -3.48 -6.70 27.54
N PRO A 239 -3.33 -7.25 28.75
CA PRO A 239 -2.04 -7.75 29.25
C PRO A 239 -1.41 -8.82 28.36
N ASN A 240 -2.23 -9.57 27.62
CA ASN A 240 -1.78 -10.63 26.71
C ASN A 240 -1.51 -10.14 25.28
N LEU A 241 -1.65 -8.85 24.97
CA LEU A 241 -1.29 -8.31 23.66
C LEU A 241 0.19 -8.55 23.39
N THR A 242 0.48 -9.23 22.28
CA THR A 242 1.81 -9.78 22.01
C THR A 242 2.38 -9.33 20.67
N LEU A 243 1.51 -9.14 19.64
CA LEU A 243 1.94 -8.94 18.29
C LEU A 243 1.14 -7.86 17.57
N TYR A 244 1.86 -6.96 16.91
CA TYR A 244 1.31 -6.03 15.92
C TYR A 244 1.83 -6.37 14.53
N VAL A 245 0.90 -6.53 13.58
CA VAL A 245 1.20 -6.78 12.17
C VAL A 245 0.83 -5.53 11.36
N HIS A 246 1.80 -4.93 10.69
CA HIS A 246 1.59 -3.71 9.92
C HIS A 246 2.09 -3.82 8.48
N GLY A 247 1.75 -2.84 7.67
CA GLY A 247 2.17 -2.70 6.28
C GLY A 247 1.32 -1.67 5.55
N GLY A 248 1.59 -1.46 4.27
CA GLY A 248 0.84 -0.54 3.42
C GLY A 248 1.25 0.93 3.53
N VAL A 249 1.89 1.33 4.62
CA VAL A 249 2.47 2.67 4.81
C VAL A 249 3.83 2.56 5.48
N ASN A 250 4.70 3.56 5.28
CA ASN A 250 5.95 3.63 6.03
C ASN A 250 5.66 3.81 7.53
N PHE A 251 6.10 2.86 8.35
CA PHE A 251 5.83 2.85 9.78
C PHE A 251 6.71 3.81 10.59
N LYS A 252 7.91 4.13 10.12
CA LYS A 252 8.91 4.95 10.86
C LYS A 252 8.35 6.25 11.46
N PRO A 253 7.54 7.05 10.75
CA PRO A 253 6.97 8.28 11.32
C PRO A 253 6.03 8.04 12.51
N TYR A 254 5.45 6.87 12.63
CA TYR A 254 4.46 6.53 13.65
C TYR A 254 5.05 5.76 14.84
N GLU A 255 6.26 5.22 14.70
CA GLU A 255 6.87 4.28 15.63
C GLU A 255 6.92 4.80 17.08
N LYS A 256 7.31 6.06 17.26
CA LYS A 256 7.41 6.70 18.60
C LYS A 256 6.04 6.83 19.26
N THR A 257 5.04 7.32 18.52
CA THR A 257 3.67 7.46 19.03
C THR A 257 3.07 6.10 19.33
N PHE A 258 3.29 5.15 18.45
CA PHE A 258 2.80 3.79 18.56
C PHE A 258 3.35 3.09 19.81
N SER A 259 4.66 3.15 20.01
CA SER A 259 5.34 2.57 21.18
C SER A 259 4.83 3.17 22.49
N LYS A 260 4.57 4.47 22.53
CA LYS A 260 4.01 5.16 23.69
C LYS A 260 2.60 4.66 24.02
N LEU A 261 1.73 4.49 23.02
CA LEU A 261 0.33 4.07 23.22
C LEU A 261 0.22 2.58 23.53
N ILE A 262 1.02 1.74 22.90
CA ILE A 262 0.94 0.29 23.06
C ILE A 262 1.51 -0.19 24.39
N GLY A 263 2.60 0.38 24.85
CA GLY A 263 3.38 -0.09 26.01
C GLY A 263 4.41 -1.17 25.64
N ASN A 264 5.16 -1.63 26.60
CA ASN A 264 6.28 -2.56 26.42
C ASN A 264 5.82 -4.02 26.20
N GLY A 265 6.63 -4.80 25.49
CA GLY A 265 6.48 -6.25 25.35
C GLY A 265 5.50 -6.68 24.26
N VAL A 266 5.31 -5.83 23.24
CA VAL A 266 4.60 -6.17 21.99
C VAL A 266 5.62 -6.19 20.88
N ASP A 267 5.66 -7.28 20.12
CA ASP A 267 6.52 -7.42 18.95
C ASP A 267 5.83 -6.84 17.70
N TYR A 268 6.63 -6.38 16.74
CA TYR A 268 6.15 -5.80 15.49
C TYR A 268 6.67 -6.64 14.33
N ILE A 269 5.80 -6.92 13.35
CA ILE A 269 6.21 -7.50 12.07
C ILE A 269 5.59 -6.72 10.92
N GLU A 270 6.40 -6.50 9.91
CA GLU A 270 6.02 -5.79 8.71
C GLU A 270 5.68 -6.74 7.58
N THR A 271 4.68 -6.35 6.77
CA THR A 271 4.27 -7.06 5.57
C THR A 271 4.11 -6.10 4.40
N TYR A 272 4.34 -6.60 3.20
CA TYR A 272 4.16 -5.84 1.97
C TYR A 272 3.10 -6.51 1.07
N PRO A 273 1.81 -6.41 1.46
CA PRO A 273 0.71 -6.79 0.60
C PRO A 273 0.38 -5.67 -0.38
N ALA A 274 -0.02 -6.04 -1.60
CA ALA A 274 -0.57 -5.15 -2.61
C ALA A 274 -1.79 -5.80 -3.26
N SER A 275 -2.62 -5.02 -3.93
CA SER A 275 -3.75 -5.57 -4.70
C SER A 275 -3.27 -6.51 -5.79
N GLU A 276 -2.09 -6.25 -6.32
CA GLU A 276 -1.39 -7.00 -7.36
C GLU A 276 -0.81 -8.32 -6.87
N GLY A 277 -0.51 -8.43 -5.57
CA GLY A 277 0.03 -9.64 -4.96
C GLY A 277 0.68 -9.40 -3.61
N PHE A 278 1.07 -10.47 -2.93
CA PHE A 278 1.79 -10.39 -1.66
C PHE A 278 3.30 -10.47 -1.92
N ILE A 279 3.97 -9.33 -1.88
CA ILE A 279 5.33 -9.15 -2.41
C ILE A 279 6.38 -9.65 -1.42
N ALA A 280 6.31 -9.23 -0.15
CA ALA A 280 7.31 -9.56 0.85
C ALA A 280 6.75 -9.53 2.27
N PHE A 281 7.46 -10.11 3.22
CA PHE A 281 7.13 -10.08 4.63
C PHE A 281 8.38 -10.17 5.51
N GLN A 282 8.31 -9.66 6.71
CA GLN A 282 9.39 -9.76 7.66
C GLN A 282 9.50 -11.19 8.20
N ASP A 283 10.61 -11.86 7.87
CA ASP A 283 10.94 -13.21 8.32
C ASP A 283 11.69 -13.21 9.64
N ASN A 284 12.37 -12.09 9.98
CA ASN A 284 13.04 -11.87 11.25
C ASN A 284 12.68 -10.47 11.79
N TYR A 285 11.88 -10.43 12.85
CA TYR A 285 11.40 -9.17 13.43
C TYR A 285 12.49 -8.28 14.07
N LYS A 286 13.73 -8.80 14.22
CA LYS A 286 14.90 -8.07 14.74
C LYS A 286 15.82 -7.53 13.64
N GLU A 287 15.59 -7.92 12.40
CA GLU A 287 16.41 -7.53 11.27
C GLU A 287 15.65 -6.58 10.34
N GLU A 288 16.36 -5.67 9.74
CA GLU A 288 15.81 -4.83 8.70
C GLU A 288 15.56 -5.64 7.42
N GLY A 289 14.50 -5.29 6.72
CA GLY A 289 14.15 -5.85 5.43
C GLY A 289 13.12 -6.96 5.50
N LEU A 290 12.42 -7.08 4.39
CA LEU A 290 11.33 -8.01 4.14
C LEU A 290 11.81 -9.11 3.21
N LEU A 291 11.60 -10.37 3.58
CA LEU A 291 11.89 -11.52 2.73
C LEU A 291 11.00 -11.47 1.48
N LEU A 292 11.63 -11.42 0.30
CA LEU A 292 10.92 -11.42 -0.97
C LEU A 292 10.24 -12.78 -1.20
N ASN A 293 8.96 -12.76 -1.56
CA ASN A 293 8.16 -13.97 -1.79
C ASN A 293 8.38 -14.54 -3.21
N THR A 294 9.51 -15.23 -3.42
CA THR A 294 9.99 -15.65 -4.75
C THR A 294 9.25 -16.84 -5.37
N ASP A 295 8.38 -17.53 -4.61
CA ASP A 295 7.56 -18.67 -5.08
C ASP A 295 6.05 -18.38 -4.94
N GLY A 296 5.69 -17.09 -4.89
CA GLY A 296 4.32 -16.61 -4.65
C GLY A 296 3.46 -16.43 -5.90
N GLY A 297 3.90 -16.92 -7.08
CA GLY A 297 3.17 -16.73 -8.34
C GLY A 297 3.35 -15.33 -8.97
N ILE A 298 4.42 -14.64 -8.57
CA ILE A 298 4.85 -13.37 -9.14
C ILE A 298 6.29 -13.56 -9.63
N PHE A 299 6.53 -13.26 -10.90
CA PHE A 299 7.86 -13.08 -11.43
C PHE A 299 8.22 -11.60 -11.36
N TYR A 300 9.32 -11.31 -10.70
CA TYR A 300 9.76 -9.95 -10.43
C TYR A 300 10.80 -9.48 -11.44
N GLU A 301 10.60 -8.28 -11.95
CA GLU A 301 11.61 -7.54 -12.69
C GLU A 301 11.90 -6.21 -12.00
N PHE A 302 13.04 -5.66 -12.31
CA PHE A 302 13.56 -4.45 -11.67
C PHE A 302 14.14 -3.53 -12.73
N ILE A 303 13.90 -2.22 -12.55
CA ILE A 303 14.48 -1.15 -13.36
C ILE A 303 15.10 -0.17 -12.36
N GLN A 304 16.32 0.30 -12.60
CA GLN A 304 16.88 1.35 -11.75
C GLN A 304 15.93 2.56 -11.73
N ALA A 305 15.65 3.10 -10.55
CA ALA A 305 14.56 4.05 -10.34
C ALA A 305 14.74 5.36 -11.12
N ASP A 306 15.97 5.75 -11.42
CA ASP A 306 16.33 6.90 -12.23
C ASP A 306 16.18 6.66 -13.75
N GLN A 307 16.13 5.39 -14.19
CA GLN A 307 16.01 5.00 -15.59
C GLN A 307 14.58 4.64 -16.02
N ILE A 308 13.62 4.60 -15.09
CA ILE A 308 12.25 4.13 -15.37
C ILE A 308 11.53 4.92 -16.47
N PHE A 309 11.91 6.17 -16.69
CA PHE A 309 11.32 7.04 -17.69
C PHE A 309 12.10 7.07 -19.02
N GLU A 310 13.14 6.27 -19.17
CA GLU A 310 13.80 6.07 -20.45
C GLU A 310 12.84 5.39 -21.43
N GLU A 311 13.03 5.64 -22.72
CA GLU A 311 12.20 5.04 -23.78
C GLU A 311 12.27 3.50 -23.78
N LYS A 312 13.45 2.96 -23.47
CA LYS A 312 13.71 1.51 -23.33
C LYS A 312 14.56 1.24 -22.11
N PRO A 313 13.98 1.31 -20.90
CA PRO A 313 14.73 1.10 -19.69
C PRO A 313 15.25 -0.34 -19.61
N LYS A 314 16.47 -0.53 -19.11
CA LYS A 314 17.02 -1.87 -18.87
C LYS A 314 16.21 -2.57 -17.79
N ARG A 315 15.53 -3.66 -18.18
CA ARG A 315 14.81 -4.56 -17.26
C ARG A 315 15.70 -5.73 -16.89
N ILE A 316 15.91 -5.89 -15.62
CA ILE A 316 16.64 -7.03 -15.05
C ILE A 316 15.69 -7.86 -14.19
N TRP A 317 16.02 -9.11 -13.93
CA TRP A 317 15.30 -9.92 -12.96
C TRP A 317 16.22 -10.24 -11.76
N LEU A 318 15.82 -11.11 -10.87
CA LEU A 318 16.45 -11.30 -9.55
C LEU A 318 17.94 -11.68 -9.58
N ASN A 319 18.44 -12.25 -10.68
CA ASN A 319 19.84 -12.65 -10.83
C ASN A 319 20.84 -11.50 -11.06
N GLU A 320 20.36 -10.32 -11.41
CA GLU A 320 21.21 -9.16 -11.76
C GLU A 320 21.08 -8.01 -10.74
N VAL A 321 20.27 -8.18 -9.69
CA VAL A 321 20.06 -7.11 -8.69
C VAL A 321 21.28 -6.94 -7.80
N GLU A 322 21.51 -5.70 -7.38
CA GLU A 322 22.65 -5.30 -6.55
C GLU A 322 22.18 -4.68 -5.23
N LEU A 323 23.01 -4.79 -4.19
CA LEU A 323 22.73 -4.18 -2.88
C LEU A 323 22.74 -2.65 -2.97
N GLY A 324 21.81 -2.02 -2.27
CA GLY A 324 21.77 -0.57 -2.09
C GLY A 324 21.28 0.24 -3.30
N ILE A 325 21.15 -0.38 -4.48
CA ILE A 325 20.57 0.28 -5.65
C ILE A 325 19.05 0.43 -5.47
N ASN A 326 18.53 1.59 -5.84
CA ASN A 326 17.09 1.84 -5.80
C ASN A 326 16.43 1.38 -7.10
N TYR A 327 15.49 0.46 -7.01
CA TYR A 327 14.80 -0.13 -8.15
C TYR A 327 13.31 0.17 -8.12
N ALA A 328 12.74 0.46 -9.28
CA ALA A 328 11.32 0.29 -9.55
C ALA A 328 11.00 -1.20 -9.65
N ILE A 329 9.99 -1.66 -8.95
CA ILE A 329 9.55 -3.07 -9.02
C ILE A 329 8.47 -3.25 -10.09
N ILE A 330 8.69 -4.21 -10.98
CA ILE A 330 7.78 -4.57 -12.07
C ILE A 330 7.27 -5.99 -11.82
N LEU A 331 5.97 -6.19 -11.95
CA LEU A 331 5.30 -7.43 -11.61
C LEU A 331 4.75 -8.15 -12.84
N ASN A 332 4.96 -9.47 -12.87
CA ASN A 332 4.29 -10.40 -13.76
C ASN A 332 3.58 -11.43 -12.90
N THR A 333 2.24 -11.48 -12.94
CA THR A 333 1.47 -12.19 -11.91
C THR A 333 0.57 -13.28 -12.48
N ASN A 334 0.26 -14.26 -11.66
CA ASN A 334 -0.75 -15.28 -11.93
C ASN A 334 -2.21 -14.77 -11.82
N ALA A 335 -2.37 -13.46 -11.93
CA ALA A 335 -3.66 -12.78 -12.12
C ALA A 335 -3.70 -12.02 -13.46
N GLY A 336 -2.64 -12.12 -14.27
CA GLY A 336 -2.57 -11.56 -15.61
C GLY A 336 -2.06 -10.12 -15.68
N LEU A 337 -1.33 -9.66 -14.67
CA LEU A 337 -0.57 -8.43 -14.80
C LEU A 337 0.78 -8.75 -15.45
N TRP A 338 1.14 -8.03 -16.52
CA TRP A 338 2.30 -8.31 -17.37
C TRP A 338 3.13 -7.05 -17.57
N GLY A 339 4.41 -7.11 -17.22
CA GLY A 339 5.30 -5.94 -17.25
C GLY A 339 4.77 -4.79 -16.38
N TYR A 340 4.01 -5.09 -15.34
CA TYR A 340 3.20 -4.12 -14.61
C TYR A 340 4.04 -3.34 -13.59
N ASN A 341 4.18 -2.04 -13.84
CA ASN A 341 4.80 -1.10 -12.93
C ASN A 341 3.79 -0.73 -11.84
N ILE A 342 3.99 -1.28 -10.64
CA ILE A 342 3.15 -0.96 -9.48
C ILE A 342 3.39 0.47 -8.97
N GLY A 343 4.50 1.09 -9.39
CA GLY A 343 4.89 2.44 -9.00
C GLY A 343 5.74 2.52 -7.74
N ASP A 344 6.02 1.42 -7.06
CA ASP A 344 6.85 1.40 -5.85
C ASP A 344 8.33 1.28 -6.18
N THR A 345 9.17 1.85 -5.31
CA THR A 345 10.62 1.68 -5.33
C THR A 345 11.10 0.92 -4.12
N ILE A 346 12.10 0.07 -4.34
CA ILE A 346 12.69 -0.79 -3.32
C ILE A 346 14.22 -0.77 -3.40
N LYS A 347 14.86 -1.17 -2.31
CA LYS A 347 16.30 -1.53 -2.28
C LYS A 347 16.49 -2.91 -1.72
N PHE A 348 17.45 -3.66 -2.29
CA PHE A 348 17.89 -4.89 -1.65
C PHE A 348 18.84 -4.58 -0.52
N VAL A 349 18.55 -5.14 0.65
CA VAL A 349 19.41 -5.08 1.86
C VAL A 349 20.11 -6.40 2.13
N SER A 350 19.68 -7.47 1.46
CA SER A 350 20.34 -8.79 1.44
C SER A 350 20.04 -9.49 0.10
N LEU A 351 21.03 -10.26 -0.40
CA LEU A 351 20.88 -11.11 -1.59
C LEU A 351 20.78 -12.60 -1.23
N ASN A 352 21.05 -12.97 0.01
CA ASN A 352 20.94 -14.36 0.48
C ASN A 352 20.52 -14.42 1.97
N PRO A 353 19.21 -14.60 2.26
CA PRO A 353 18.09 -14.58 1.32
C PRO A 353 17.85 -13.17 0.74
N PHE A 354 17.08 -13.09 -0.35
CA PHE A 354 16.70 -11.79 -0.92
C PHE A 354 15.76 -11.07 0.03
N LYS A 355 16.25 -9.94 0.59
CA LYS A 355 15.47 -9.04 1.45
C LYS A 355 15.45 -7.64 0.87
N ILE A 356 14.28 -7.01 0.93
CA ILE A 356 14.04 -5.69 0.39
C ILE A 356 13.53 -4.72 1.46
N VAL A 357 13.74 -3.44 1.26
CA VAL A 357 13.05 -2.35 1.95
C VAL A 357 12.31 -1.50 0.92
N VAL A 358 11.12 -1.05 1.25
CA VAL A 358 10.37 -0.11 0.41
C VAL A 358 10.95 1.29 0.65
N THR A 359 11.38 1.94 -0.43
CA THR A 359 12.06 3.25 -0.36
C THR A 359 11.15 4.40 -0.73
N GLY A 360 10.05 4.13 -1.42
CA GLY A 360 9.11 5.14 -1.86
C GLY A 360 8.36 4.75 -3.12
N ARG A 361 8.07 5.75 -3.95
CA ARG A 361 7.39 5.56 -5.24
C ARG A 361 8.02 6.36 -6.37
N ILE A 362 7.84 5.87 -7.61
CA ILE A 362 8.41 6.45 -8.84
C ILE A 362 7.69 7.75 -9.20
N LYS A 363 6.37 7.76 -9.16
CA LYS A 363 5.57 8.98 -9.38
C LYS A 363 5.42 9.71 -8.05
N HIS A 364 5.52 11.01 -8.09
CA HIS A 364 5.22 11.82 -6.92
C HIS A 364 3.75 11.62 -6.54
N PHE A 365 3.50 11.15 -5.34
CA PHE A 365 2.17 11.02 -4.74
C PHE A 365 2.33 11.07 -3.22
N ILE A 366 1.26 11.39 -2.52
CA ILE A 366 1.19 11.34 -1.07
C ILE A 366 0.44 10.09 -0.66
N SER A 367 1.05 9.28 0.20
CA SER A 367 0.43 8.11 0.81
C SER A 367 0.87 7.96 2.26
N ALA A 368 1.03 9.08 2.94
CA ALA A 368 1.47 9.10 4.34
C ALA A 368 0.43 8.43 5.25
N PHE A 369 -0.85 8.44 4.87
CA PHE A 369 -1.98 7.94 5.64
C PHE A 369 -2.73 6.81 4.90
N GLY A 370 -2.26 6.39 3.72
CA GLY A 370 -2.90 5.38 2.86
C GLY A 370 -3.83 5.96 1.80
N GLU A 371 -3.82 7.29 1.57
CA GLU A 371 -4.70 7.99 0.64
C GLU A 371 -4.30 7.87 -0.83
N HIS A 372 -3.05 7.61 -1.12
CA HIS A 372 -2.51 7.49 -2.48
C HIS A 372 -2.91 8.65 -3.43
N VAL A 373 -2.79 9.89 -2.94
CA VAL A 373 -3.04 11.10 -3.78
C VAL A 373 -1.91 11.24 -4.79
N ILE A 374 -2.27 11.42 -6.07
CA ILE A 374 -1.32 11.52 -7.19
C ILE A 374 -1.25 12.94 -7.76
N VAL A 375 -0.20 13.21 -8.56
CA VAL A 375 0.03 14.52 -9.18
C VAL A 375 -1.17 14.98 -10.01
N GLU A 376 -1.75 14.10 -10.81
CA GLU A 376 -2.88 14.41 -11.66
C GLU A 376 -4.12 14.85 -10.87
N GLU A 377 -4.33 14.31 -9.69
CA GLU A 377 -5.45 14.68 -8.82
C GLU A 377 -5.27 16.11 -8.29
N VAL A 378 -4.07 16.44 -7.77
CA VAL A 378 -3.78 17.77 -7.25
C VAL A 378 -3.74 18.84 -8.35
N GLU A 379 -3.13 18.55 -9.50
CA GLU A 379 -3.11 19.46 -10.66
C GLU A 379 -4.53 19.71 -11.19
N SER A 380 -5.30 18.66 -11.32
CA SER A 380 -6.68 18.76 -11.80
C SER A 380 -7.60 19.47 -10.79
N ALA A 381 -7.36 19.30 -9.47
CA ALA A 381 -8.14 19.98 -8.45
C ALA A 381 -7.89 21.50 -8.47
N ILE A 382 -6.62 21.90 -8.45
CA ILE A 382 -6.25 23.32 -8.47
C ILE A 382 -6.69 23.99 -9.78
N THR A 383 -6.51 23.32 -10.93
CA THR A 383 -6.94 23.82 -12.23
C THR A 383 -8.44 24.06 -12.29
N ALA A 384 -9.25 23.10 -11.79
CA ALA A 384 -10.70 23.22 -11.76
C ALA A 384 -11.16 24.39 -10.89
N LEU A 385 -10.52 24.56 -9.72
CA LEU A 385 -10.86 25.66 -8.83
C LEU A 385 -10.42 27.02 -9.38
N CYS A 386 -9.23 27.12 -9.96
CA CYS A 386 -8.77 28.33 -10.64
C CYS A 386 -9.73 28.74 -11.78
N ALA A 387 -10.17 27.81 -12.61
CA ALA A 387 -11.13 28.07 -13.67
C ALA A 387 -12.49 28.56 -13.14
N LYS A 388 -12.95 28.05 -12.00
CA LYS A 388 -14.22 28.42 -11.36
C LYS A 388 -14.15 29.77 -10.65
N SER A 389 -13.04 30.08 -9.97
CA SER A 389 -12.87 31.24 -9.11
C SER A 389 -12.24 32.45 -9.79
N GLY A 390 -11.60 32.26 -10.95
CA GLY A 390 -10.80 33.26 -11.62
C GLY A 390 -9.46 33.57 -10.93
N VAL A 391 -9.09 32.83 -9.88
CA VAL A 391 -7.81 32.96 -9.17
C VAL A 391 -6.69 32.36 -10.03
N GLU A 392 -5.60 33.11 -10.21
CA GLU A 392 -4.42 32.62 -10.91
C GLU A 392 -3.34 32.14 -9.94
N VAL A 393 -2.90 30.90 -10.12
CA VAL A 393 -1.79 30.28 -9.39
C VAL A 393 -0.56 30.24 -10.29
N ILE A 394 0.58 30.74 -9.78
CA ILE A 394 1.87 30.74 -10.49
C ILE A 394 2.51 29.36 -10.42
N ASP A 395 2.65 28.82 -9.19
CA ASP A 395 3.21 27.50 -8.96
C ASP A 395 2.71 26.93 -7.62
N PHE A 396 2.85 25.62 -7.43
CA PHE A 396 2.47 24.98 -6.19
C PHE A 396 3.19 23.65 -5.97
N THR A 397 3.21 23.21 -4.70
CA THR A 397 3.60 21.86 -4.28
C THR A 397 2.81 21.45 -3.06
N VAL A 398 2.66 20.14 -2.84
CA VAL A 398 1.93 19.58 -1.70
C VAL A 398 2.80 18.61 -0.94
N ALA A 399 2.78 18.68 0.39
CA ALA A 399 3.51 17.76 1.25
C ALA A 399 2.62 17.33 2.44
N PRO A 400 2.81 16.10 2.99
CA PRO A 400 2.08 15.67 4.17
C PRO A 400 2.66 16.34 5.43
N GLN A 401 1.79 16.80 6.34
CA GLN A 401 2.15 17.19 7.70
C GLN A 401 1.66 16.10 8.64
N ILE A 402 2.57 15.24 9.07
CA ILE A 402 2.27 14.07 9.90
C ILE A 402 2.32 14.45 11.39
N GLU A 403 3.42 15.07 11.81
CA GLU A 403 3.61 15.50 13.19
C GLU A 403 2.99 16.88 13.40
N VAL A 404 1.91 16.95 14.17
CA VAL A 404 1.24 18.19 14.55
C VAL A 404 1.23 18.29 16.08
N GLU A 405 1.51 19.47 16.62
CA GLU A 405 1.46 19.69 18.07
C GLU A 405 0.04 19.58 18.61
N ASN A 406 -0.93 20.07 17.85
CA ASN A 406 -2.35 20.02 18.18
C ASN A 406 -3.21 19.77 16.93
N GLY A 407 -4.20 18.87 17.05
CA GLY A 407 -5.12 18.51 15.97
C GLY A 407 -4.69 17.30 15.16
N LEU A 408 -5.31 17.12 14.00
CA LEU A 408 -5.06 15.99 13.10
C LEU A 408 -3.99 16.34 12.06
N PRO A 409 -3.29 15.34 11.51
CA PRO A 409 -2.45 15.52 10.33
C PRO A 409 -3.21 16.12 9.15
N TYR A 410 -2.47 16.64 8.15
CA TYR A 410 -3.08 17.26 6.96
C TYR A 410 -2.13 17.27 5.77
N HIS A 411 -2.68 17.52 4.57
CA HIS A 411 -1.92 17.91 3.40
C HIS A 411 -1.69 19.41 3.41
N GLU A 412 -0.45 19.82 3.38
CA GLU A 412 -0.06 21.23 3.29
C GLU A 412 0.23 21.60 1.84
N TRP A 413 -0.48 22.58 1.34
CA TRP A 413 -0.37 23.11 0.00
C TRP A 413 0.40 24.42 0.04
N PHE A 414 1.60 24.43 -0.47
CA PHE A 414 2.42 25.61 -0.68
C PHE A 414 2.04 26.19 -2.04
N ILE A 415 1.47 27.37 -2.06
CA ILE A 415 0.91 27.98 -3.29
C ILE A 415 1.43 29.39 -3.46
N GLU A 416 2.03 29.66 -4.63
CA GLU A 416 2.33 31.03 -5.07
C GLU A 416 1.18 31.52 -5.93
N PHE A 417 0.41 32.49 -5.42
CA PHE A 417 -0.66 33.13 -6.14
C PHE A 417 -0.13 34.33 -6.92
N LYS A 418 -0.71 34.60 -8.07
CA LYS A 418 -0.48 35.86 -8.79
C LYS A 418 -1.07 37.04 -8.02
N GLU A 419 -2.31 36.85 -7.53
CA GLU A 419 -3.03 37.71 -6.58
C GLU A 419 -3.75 36.83 -5.58
N MET A 420 -3.69 37.21 -4.31
CA MET A 420 -4.33 36.43 -3.23
C MET A 420 -5.84 36.39 -3.42
N PRO A 421 -6.48 35.22 -3.19
CA PRO A 421 -7.94 35.14 -3.12
C PRO A 421 -8.50 36.10 -2.06
N ASN A 422 -9.63 36.75 -2.33
CA ASN A 422 -10.30 37.64 -1.36
C ASN A 422 -10.66 36.92 -0.03
N ASP A 423 -11.01 35.64 -0.12
CA ASP A 423 -11.23 34.76 1.03
C ASP A 423 -10.48 33.43 0.80
N ILE A 424 -9.26 33.38 1.32
CA ILE A 424 -8.41 32.21 1.22
C ILE A 424 -8.98 30.99 1.98
N ASN A 425 -9.74 31.21 3.06
CA ASN A 425 -10.34 30.11 3.82
C ASN A 425 -11.48 29.46 3.03
N HIS A 426 -12.32 30.27 2.40
CA HIS A 426 -13.36 29.76 1.52
C HIS A 426 -12.76 29.03 0.31
N TRP A 427 -11.72 29.61 -0.32
CA TRP A 427 -11.02 29.01 -1.45
C TRP A 427 -10.37 27.66 -1.06
N ARG A 428 -9.76 27.57 0.13
CA ARG A 428 -9.21 26.33 0.71
C ARG A 428 -10.26 25.24 0.87
N LEU A 429 -11.44 25.59 1.43
CA LEU A 429 -12.53 24.62 1.60
C LEU A 429 -13.02 24.07 0.26
N GLN A 430 -13.15 24.92 -0.76
CA GLN A 430 -13.51 24.46 -2.10
C GLN A 430 -12.46 23.55 -2.72
N LEU A 431 -11.16 23.82 -2.51
CA LEU A 431 -10.09 22.95 -2.97
C LEU A 431 -10.14 21.59 -2.29
N ASP A 432 -10.40 21.58 -0.99
CA ASP A 432 -10.53 20.34 -0.21
C ASP A 432 -11.73 19.49 -0.68
N GLU A 433 -12.89 20.12 -0.93
CA GLU A 433 -14.06 19.43 -1.49
C GLU A 433 -13.76 18.80 -2.86
N ILE A 434 -13.06 19.51 -3.73
CA ILE A 434 -12.66 18.98 -5.04
C ILE A 434 -11.68 17.79 -4.86
N MET A 435 -10.73 17.88 -3.94
CA MET A 435 -9.83 16.78 -3.64
C MET A 435 -10.58 15.56 -3.12
N GLN A 436 -11.55 15.72 -2.23
CA GLN A 436 -12.40 14.64 -1.75
C GLN A 436 -13.24 13.99 -2.87
N GLN A 437 -13.67 14.77 -3.87
CA GLN A 437 -14.37 14.22 -5.03
C GLN A 437 -13.46 13.40 -5.96
N LYS A 438 -12.20 13.78 -6.04
CA LYS A 438 -11.21 13.12 -6.91
C LYS A 438 -10.58 11.89 -6.30
N ASN A 439 -10.38 11.88 -4.98
CA ASN A 439 -9.74 10.79 -4.28
C ASN A 439 -10.61 10.29 -3.13
N ILE A 440 -11.17 9.08 -3.33
CA ILE A 440 -12.09 8.48 -2.35
C ILE A 440 -11.39 8.12 -1.03
N TYR A 441 -10.09 7.76 -1.07
CA TYR A 441 -9.37 7.43 0.16
C TYR A 441 -9.06 8.70 0.96
N TYR A 442 -8.69 9.81 0.29
CA TYR A 442 -8.56 11.11 0.95
C TYR A 442 -9.88 11.51 1.61
N LYS A 443 -11.01 11.36 0.90
CA LYS A 443 -12.35 11.61 1.46
C LYS A 443 -12.63 10.74 2.67
N ASP A 444 -12.31 9.46 2.61
CA ASP A 444 -12.52 8.53 3.73
C ASP A 444 -11.68 8.92 4.96
N LEU A 445 -10.44 9.39 4.75
CA LEU A 445 -9.58 9.86 5.84
C LEU A 445 -10.12 11.16 6.48
N ILE A 446 -10.66 12.08 5.67
CA ILE A 446 -11.31 13.29 6.20
C ILE A 446 -12.57 12.92 6.98
N ASN A 447 -13.47 12.10 6.40
CA ASN A 447 -14.71 11.68 7.05
C ASN A 447 -14.44 10.86 8.31
N GLY A 448 -13.33 10.10 8.31
CA GLY A 448 -12.89 9.30 9.44
C GLY A 448 -12.12 10.07 10.51
N ASN A 449 -11.98 11.39 10.38
CA ASN A 449 -11.17 12.21 11.28
C ASN A 449 -9.72 11.69 11.44
N ILE A 450 -9.16 11.11 10.39
CA ILE A 450 -7.74 10.72 10.33
C ILE A 450 -6.91 11.88 9.81
N LEU A 451 -7.46 12.63 8.85
CA LEU A 451 -6.94 13.89 8.36
C LEU A 451 -7.90 15.02 8.67
N GLN A 452 -7.36 16.20 8.95
CA GLN A 452 -8.14 17.42 8.82
C GLN A 452 -8.10 17.93 7.37
N PRO A 453 -9.06 18.77 6.95
CA PRO A 453 -9.04 19.41 5.64
C PRO A 453 -7.69 20.08 5.36
N LEU A 454 -7.27 20.04 4.10
CA LEU A 454 -5.98 20.58 3.66
C LEU A 454 -5.73 22.01 4.19
N LYS A 455 -4.46 22.36 4.38
CA LYS A 455 -4.04 23.72 4.71
C LYS A 455 -3.28 24.34 3.54
N ILE A 456 -3.42 25.66 3.39
CA ILE A 456 -2.68 26.45 2.41
C ILE A 456 -1.67 27.30 3.15
N SER A 457 -0.43 27.20 2.71
CA SER A 457 0.71 28.02 3.13
C SER A 457 1.13 28.89 1.93
N PRO A 458 0.67 30.15 1.86
CA PRO A 458 0.95 31.03 0.74
C PRO A 458 2.45 31.32 0.64
N ILE A 459 2.99 31.17 -0.55
CA ILE A 459 4.37 31.50 -0.89
C ILE A 459 4.43 32.95 -1.40
N LYS A 460 5.44 33.71 -0.96
CA LYS A 460 5.69 35.08 -1.43
C LYS A 460 5.94 35.13 -2.94
N THR A 461 5.70 36.26 -3.55
CA THR A 461 5.99 36.49 -4.98
C THR A 461 7.44 36.14 -5.33
N ASN A 462 7.65 35.33 -6.37
CA ASN A 462 8.91 34.74 -6.79
C ASN A 462 9.50 33.74 -5.77
N GLY A 463 8.77 33.29 -4.77
CA GLY A 463 9.30 32.44 -3.71
C GLY A 463 9.76 31.06 -4.21
N PHE A 464 9.06 30.44 -5.14
CA PHE A 464 9.52 29.19 -5.78
C PHE A 464 10.77 29.41 -6.63
N ARG A 465 10.88 30.53 -7.32
CA ARG A 465 12.06 30.89 -8.08
C ARG A 465 13.27 31.08 -7.16
N ASP A 466 13.11 31.86 -6.08
CA ASP A 466 14.17 32.09 -5.07
C ASP A 466 14.61 30.76 -4.42
N TYR A 467 13.64 29.89 -4.14
CA TYR A 467 13.95 28.54 -3.65
C TYR A 467 14.80 27.74 -4.65
N MET A 468 14.40 27.71 -5.94
CA MET A 468 15.17 26.98 -6.97
C MET A 468 16.57 27.57 -7.16
N GLU A 469 16.73 28.86 -7.02
CA GLU A 469 18.05 29.54 -7.03
C GLU A 469 18.89 29.11 -5.84
N SER A 470 18.30 29.08 -4.65
CA SER A 470 19.00 28.69 -3.40
C SER A 470 19.56 27.27 -3.41
N ILE A 471 18.97 26.37 -4.19
CA ILE A 471 19.42 24.99 -4.35
C ILE A 471 20.21 24.74 -5.64
N GLY A 472 20.58 25.82 -6.38
CA GLY A 472 21.34 25.74 -7.63
C GLY A 472 20.62 25.08 -8.79
N LYS A 473 19.29 25.08 -8.79
CA LYS A 473 18.43 24.45 -9.81
C LYS A 473 17.57 25.45 -10.59
N LEU A 474 17.90 26.74 -10.54
CA LEU A 474 17.19 27.74 -11.32
C LEU A 474 17.54 27.61 -12.81
N GLY A 475 16.54 27.45 -13.66
CA GLY A 475 16.68 27.33 -15.11
C GLY A 475 16.80 25.89 -15.62
N GLY A 476 16.94 25.74 -16.94
CA GLY A 476 16.95 24.45 -17.62
C GLY A 476 15.57 23.76 -17.59
N GLN A 477 15.55 22.43 -17.50
CA GLN A 477 14.32 21.62 -17.44
C GLN A 477 13.85 21.34 -15.99
N ASN A 478 14.45 21.98 -14.98
CA ASN A 478 14.10 21.76 -13.59
C ASN A 478 12.71 22.36 -13.27
N LYS A 479 11.84 21.56 -12.66
CA LYS A 479 10.48 21.95 -12.24
C LYS A 479 10.31 21.69 -10.76
N ILE A 480 9.41 22.45 -10.13
CA ILE A 480 8.94 22.17 -8.78
C ILE A 480 8.12 20.87 -8.80
N PRO A 481 8.47 19.84 -7.98
CA PRO A 481 7.64 18.66 -7.81
C PRO A 481 6.27 19.04 -7.27
N ARG A 482 5.21 18.55 -7.89
CA ARG A 482 3.81 18.84 -7.48
C ARG A 482 3.44 18.19 -6.15
N LEU A 483 4.08 17.08 -5.83
CA LEU A 483 3.87 16.32 -4.60
C LEU A 483 5.19 15.88 -4.00
N GLY A 484 5.29 15.92 -2.67
CA GLY A 484 6.35 15.31 -1.89
C GLY A 484 5.76 14.29 -0.91
N ASN A 485 6.41 13.14 -0.75
CA ASN A 485 6.09 12.17 0.29
C ASN A 485 6.77 12.47 1.64
N ASP A 486 7.67 13.42 1.63
CA ASP A 486 8.36 13.90 2.82
C ASP A 486 8.30 15.44 2.92
N ARG A 487 8.82 15.97 4.01
CA ARG A 487 8.81 17.42 4.28
C ARG A 487 10.09 18.15 3.92
N LYS A 488 11.09 17.50 3.32
CA LYS A 488 12.39 18.12 3.05
C LYS A 488 12.30 19.40 2.22
N MET A 489 11.43 19.39 1.23
CA MET A 489 11.17 20.57 0.40
C MET A 489 10.29 21.58 1.16
N ALA A 490 9.23 21.12 1.81
CA ALA A 490 8.32 21.94 2.58
C ALA A 490 9.04 22.73 3.69
N GLU A 491 9.93 22.07 4.43
CA GLU A 491 10.75 22.73 5.47
C GLU A 491 11.62 23.86 4.90
N LYS A 492 12.19 23.67 3.72
CA LYS A 492 12.95 24.74 3.05
C LYS A 492 12.05 25.85 2.52
N LEU A 493 10.86 25.51 2.01
CA LEU A 493 9.88 26.49 1.55
C LEU A 493 9.30 27.32 2.68
N SER A 494 9.34 26.86 3.91
CA SER A 494 8.86 27.65 5.07
C SER A 494 9.56 29.01 5.22
N THR A 495 10.77 29.17 4.70
CA THR A 495 11.49 30.47 4.69
C THR A 495 11.02 31.42 3.60
N PHE A 496 10.16 30.98 2.70
CA PHE A 496 9.61 31.73 1.57
C PHE A 496 8.10 31.98 1.71
N LEU A 497 7.53 31.71 2.87
CA LEU A 497 6.12 32.02 3.16
C LEU A 497 5.86 33.54 3.17
N LEU A 498 4.59 33.88 2.96
CA LEU A 498 4.10 35.26 2.90
C LEU A 498 3.98 35.85 4.29
#